data_63503701909789f8ec5436521e665b92
#
_entry.id   63503701909789f8ec5436521e665b92
#
_cell.length_a   1.000
_cell.length_b   1.000
_cell.length_c   1.000
_cell.angle_alpha   90.00
_cell.angle_beta   90.00
_cell.angle_gamma   90.00
#
_symmetry.space_group_name_H-M   'P 1'
#
loop_
_entity.id
_entity.type
_entity.pdbx_description
1 polymer ?
#
loop_
_entity_poly.entity_id
_entity_poly.type
_entity_poly.pdbx_seq_one_letter_code
_entity_poly.pdbx_strand_id
1 'polypeptide(L)'
;MNFKRILYLLPIIAISIFTIVRCSQTNDQKRDIFHMNFYFGLTSLDPAFSKDQATMWADNQLYNGLVQIDEAMHVQPCIAKSWKISQDGLQYEFILRNDVYFHDHEKFANGKGRKVVAQDFVYSFNRLIDTTVASTGAWLFNDKVDKTNPFEAPNDSTFIIHLKSPFHPMLGMLTLQYCSVVPKEVVDFYGKDFRSHPIGTGPFKLVRWEENSVLILTKNTNYFERDSLG
;
A
#
# COMPACT_ATOMS: atom_id res chain seq x y z
N MET A 1 -12.71 -14.10 -71.73
CA MET A 1 -12.28 -14.53 -70.38
C MET A 1 -13.31 -15.53 -69.88
N ASN A 2 -12.94 -16.80 -69.67
CA ASN A 2 -13.89 -17.92 -69.48
C ASN A 2 -14.66 -17.78 -68.13
N PHE A 3 -15.97 -17.70 -68.17
CA PHE A 3 -16.89 -17.59 -67.07
C PHE A 3 -16.64 -18.66 -65.97
N LYS A 4 -16.18 -19.85 -66.36
CA LYS A 4 -15.80 -20.93 -65.40
C LYS A 4 -14.56 -20.59 -64.54
N ARG A 5 -13.63 -19.77 -65.01
CA ARG A 5 -12.46 -19.37 -64.19
C ARG A 5 -12.80 -18.30 -63.17
N ILE A 6 -13.79 -17.47 -63.41
CA ILE A 6 -14.29 -16.48 -62.45
C ILE A 6 -14.99 -17.16 -61.27
N LEU A 7 -15.70 -18.26 -61.56
CA LEU A 7 -16.46 -18.99 -60.51
C LEU A 7 -15.55 -19.66 -59.47
N TYR A 8 -14.31 -20.06 -59.85
CA TYR A 8 -13.33 -20.63 -58.90
C TYR A 8 -12.50 -19.58 -58.16
N LEU A 9 -12.43 -18.35 -58.67
CA LEU A 9 -11.69 -17.25 -57.99
C LEU A 9 -12.52 -16.61 -56.87
N LEU A 10 -13.84 -16.60 -56.94
CA LEU A 10 -14.74 -16.02 -55.95
C LEU A 10 -14.58 -16.65 -54.56
N PRO A 11 -14.54 -18.00 -54.35
CA PRO A 11 -14.36 -18.57 -53.04
C PRO A 11 -12.95 -18.34 -52.48
N ILE A 12 -11.91 -18.25 -53.33
CA ILE A 12 -10.53 -17.99 -52.88
C ILE A 12 -10.41 -16.54 -52.35
N ILE A 13 -11.04 -15.57 -53.04
CA ILE A 13 -11.08 -14.18 -52.59
C ILE A 13 -11.90 -14.05 -51.28
N ALA A 14 -13.02 -14.75 -51.17
CA ALA A 14 -13.84 -14.76 -49.96
C ALA A 14 -13.07 -15.35 -48.73
N ILE A 15 -12.30 -16.41 -48.93
CA ILE A 15 -11.45 -17.00 -47.88
C ILE A 15 -10.32 -16.07 -47.48
N SER A 16 -9.68 -15.40 -48.47
CA SER A 16 -8.61 -14.39 -48.17
C SER A 16 -9.14 -13.20 -47.37
N ILE A 17 -10.33 -12.70 -47.68
CA ILE A 17 -10.98 -11.58 -46.96
C ILE A 17 -11.34 -12.03 -45.55
N PHE A 18 -11.78 -13.27 -45.34
CA PHE A 18 -12.16 -13.80 -44.02
C PHE A 18 -10.93 -14.00 -43.09
N THR A 19 -9.77 -14.33 -43.68
CA THR A 19 -8.51 -14.44 -42.89
C THR A 19 -7.94 -13.08 -42.51
N ILE A 20 -8.09 -12.05 -43.34
CA ILE A 20 -7.62 -10.68 -43.04
C ILE A 20 -8.48 -10.04 -41.95
N VAL A 21 -9.79 -10.28 -41.92
CA VAL A 21 -10.69 -9.71 -40.89
C VAL A 21 -10.46 -10.33 -39.51
N ARG A 22 -10.01 -11.58 -39.42
CA ARG A 22 -9.69 -12.19 -38.12
C ARG A 22 -8.38 -11.71 -37.46
N CYS A 23 -7.45 -11.14 -38.23
CA CYS A 23 -6.21 -10.56 -37.68
C CYS A 23 -6.38 -9.15 -37.11
N SER A 24 -7.56 -8.52 -37.22
CA SER A 24 -7.78 -7.12 -36.81
C SER A 24 -8.54 -6.93 -35.51
N GLN A 25 -8.78 -8.00 -34.71
CA GLN A 25 -9.42 -7.89 -33.39
C GLN A 25 -8.57 -8.51 -32.28
N THR A 26 -7.32 -8.14 -32.18
CA THR A 26 -6.72 -8.00 -30.86
C THR A 26 -7.11 -6.63 -30.35
N ASN A 27 -8.18 -6.57 -29.57
CA ASN A 27 -8.38 -5.48 -28.61
C ASN A 27 -7.25 -5.59 -27.61
N ASP A 28 -6.05 -5.14 -27.99
CA ASP A 28 -5.02 -4.73 -27.05
C ASP A 28 -5.60 -3.51 -26.32
N GLN A 29 -6.38 -3.77 -25.25
CA GLN A 29 -6.48 -2.80 -24.20
C GLN A 29 -5.02 -2.56 -23.79
N LYS A 30 -4.45 -1.44 -24.27
CA LYS A 30 -3.17 -0.94 -23.79
C LYS A 30 -3.29 -0.89 -22.28
N ARG A 31 -2.78 -1.92 -21.60
CA ARG A 31 -2.59 -1.86 -20.17
C ARG A 31 -1.50 -0.84 -19.97
N ASP A 32 -1.80 0.24 -19.27
CA ASP A 32 -0.79 1.18 -18.85
C ASP A 32 0.13 0.44 -17.87
N ILE A 33 1.26 -0.04 -18.39
CA ILE A 33 2.27 -0.78 -17.62
C ILE A 33 3.40 0.19 -17.35
N PHE A 34 3.65 0.45 -16.08
CA PHE A 34 4.81 1.19 -15.64
C PHE A 34 5.91 0.21 -15.21
N HIS A 35 7.11 0.36 -15.79
CA HIS A 35 8.28 -0.44 -15.46
C HIS A 35 9.25 0.40 -14.62
N MET A 36 9.61 -0.11 -13.46
CA MET A 36 10.63 0.48 -12.59
C MET A 36 11.72 -0.54 -12.31
N ASN A 37 12.97 -0.13 -12.41
CA ASN A 37 14.11 -0.98 -12.11
C ASN A 37 14.68 -0.61 -10.73
N PHE A 38 14.88 -1.61 -9.86
CA PHE A 38 15.56 -1.45 -8.58
C PHE A 38 17.00 -1.97 -8.70
N TYR A 39 17.95 -1.19 -8.22
CA TYR A 39 19.35 -1.58 -8.23
C TYR A 39 19.67 -2.71 -7.24
N PHE A 40 18.94 -2.77 -6.11
CA PHE A 40 19.03 -3.83 -5.11
C PHE A 40 17.74 -4.64 -5.05
N GLY A 41 17.87 -5.96 -4.78
CA GLY A 41 16.72 -6.83 -4.57
C GLY A 41 15.95 -6.47 -3.28
N LEU A 42 14.64 -6.62 -3.35
CA LEU A 42 13.75 -6.48 -2.19
C LEU A 42 13.90 -7.69 -1.27
N THR A 43 14.06 -7.46 0.02
CA THR A 43 14.17 -8.53 1.04
C THR A 43 12.91 -8.71 1.86
N SER A 44 12.03 -7.71 1.88
CA SER A 44 10.78 -7.70 2.63
C SER A 44 9.81 -6.72 2.00
N LEU A 45 8.52 -7.01 2.12
CA LEU A 45 7.40 -6.11 1.87
C LEU A 45 6.59 -5.91 3.17
N ASP A 46 7.16 -6.19 4.33
CA ASP A 46 6.61 -5.82 5.64
C ASP A 46 7.19 -4.46 6.04
N PRO A 47 6.36 -3.41 6.22
CA PRO A 47 6.83 -2.06 6.51
C PRO A 47 7.62 -1.96 7.82
N ALA A 48 7.45 -2.89 8.77
CA ALA A 48 8.28 -2.94 9.97
C ALA A 48 9.79 -3.14 9.69
N PHE A 49 10.14 -3.56 8.46
CA PHE A 49 11.51 -3.81 8.00
C PHE A 49 11.94 -2.96 6.81
N SER A 50 11.27 -1.85 6.57
CA SER A 50 11.47 -0.93 5.43
C SER A 50 12.75 -0.10 5.57
N LYS A 51 13.92 -0.74 5.63
CA LYS A 51 15.21 -0.15 6.00
C LYS A 51 16.02 0.45 4.85
N ASP A 52 15.71 0.11 3.61
CA ASP A 52 16.43 0.57 2.42
C ASP A 52 15.48 1.22 1.40
N GLN A 53 16.06 2.01 0.48
CA GLN A 53 15.30 2.81 -0.47
C GLN A 53 14.38 1.96 -1.36
N ALA A 54 14.84 0.79 -1.81
CA ALA A 54 14.05 -0.07 -2.70
C ALA A 54 12.80 -0.60 -1.98
N THR A 55 12.97 -1.07 -0.73
CA THR A 55 11.88 -1.51 0.12
C THR A 55 10.91 -0.36 0.43
N MET A 56 11.43 0.83 0.79
CA MET A 56 10.60 2.02 1.03
C MET A 56 9.76 2.40 -0.18
N TRP A 57 10.32 2.33 -1.40
CA TRP A 57 9.58 2.63 -2.62
C TRP A 57 8.49 1.60 -2.92
N ALA A 58 8.76 0.31 -2.69
CA ALA A 58 7.77 -0.74 -2.86
C ALA A 58 6.64 -0.60 -1.82
N ASP A 59 7.00 -0.39 -0.56
CA ASP A 59 6.05 -0.23 0.54
C ASP A 59 5.16 1.01 0.35
N ASN A 60 5.70 2.10 -0.21
CA ASN A 60 4.93 3.30 -0.54
C ASN A 60 3.82 3.06 -1.57
N GLN A 61 3.94 2.00 -2.40
CA GLN A 61 2.88 1.60 -3.32
C GLN A 61 1.81 0.73 -2.65
N LEU A 62 2.16 0.03 -1.58
CA LEU A 62 1.34 -0.98 -0.94
C LEU A 62 0.61 -0.47 0.31
N TYR A 63 1.17 0.54 0.98
CA TYR A 63 0.73 0.99 2.30
C TYR A 63 0.56 2.50 2.39
N ASN A 64 -0.13 2.93 3.43
CA ASN A 64 -0.21 4.33 3.84
C ASN A 64 -0.02 4.46 5.36
N GLY A 65 0.48 5.61 5.78
CA GLY A 65 0.60 6.02 7.18
C GLY A 65 -0.49 7.03 7.59
N LEU A 66 -0.34 7.59 8.79
CA LEU A 66 -1.21 8.67 9.28
C LEU A 66 -1.09 9.92 8.41
N VAL A 67 0.13 10.26 8.05
CA VAL A 67 0.52 11.46 7.32
C VAL A 67 1.50 11.10 6.20
N GLN A 68 1.63 11.97 5.22
CA GLN A 68 2.56 11.85 4.09
C GLN A 68 3.29 13.17 3.86
N ILE A 69 4.25 13.22 2.95
CA ILE A 69 4.92 14.46 2.54
C ILE A 69 4.54 14.79 1.09
N ASP A 70 4.36 16.10 0.84
CA ASP A 70 4.18 16.62 -0.51
C ASP A 70 5.53 16.87 -1.22
N GLU A 71 5.48 17.33 -2.47
CA GLU A 71 6.66 17.65 -3.28
C GLU A 71 7.53 18.74 -2.67
N ALA A 72 6.97 19.61 -1.83
CA ALA A 72 7.66 20.68 -1.11
C ALA A 72 8.18 20.24 0.27
N MET A 73 8.11 18.94 0.58
CA MET A 73 8.51 18.34 1.87
C MET A 73 7.68 18.81 3.07
N HIS A 74 6.45 19.27 2.86
CA HIS A 74 5.53 19.57 3.95
C HIS A 74 4.73 18.34 4.33
N VAL A 75 4.49 18.16 5.63
CA VAL A 75 3.64 17.10 6.14
C VAL A 75 2.18 17.38 5.79
N GLN A 76 1.53 16.43 5.13
CA GLN A 76 0.15 16.47 4.68
C GLN A 76 -0.68 15.35 5.31
N PRO A 77 -2.01 15.54 5.45
CA PRO A 77 -2.92 14.46 5.79
C PRO A 77 -2.79 13.26 4.84
N CYS A 78 -2.97 12.04 5.39
CA CYS A 78 -3.12 10.81 4.61
C CYS A 78 -4.29 10.00 5.19
N ILE A 79 -4.08 8.95 5.99
CA ILE A 79 -5.17 8.26 6.70
C ILE A 79 -5.72 9.12 7.84
N ALA A 80 -4.89 9.92 8.50
CA ALA A 80 -5.37 10.98 9.38
C ALA A 80 -5.86 12.17 8.54
N LYS A 81 -7.12 12.59 8.71
CA LYS A 81 -7.66 13.80 8.08
C LYS A 81 -7.20 15.10 8.77
N SER A 82 -6.83 15.00 10.05
CA SER A 82 -6.31 16.11 10.86
C SER A 82 -5.60 15.58 12.10
N TRP A 83 -4.81 16.45 12.74
CA TRP A 83 -4.17 16.15 14.01
C TRP A 83 -4.09 17.38 14.90
N LYS A 84 -3.87 17.16 16.19
CA LYS A 84 -3.56 18.18 17.19
C LYS A 84 -2.36 17.75 18.01
N ILE A 85 -1.57 18.70 18.43
CA ILE A 85 -0.47 18.51 19.37
C ILE A 85 -0.83 19.25 20.64
N SER A 86 -0.71 18.61 21.79
CA SER A 86 -0.95 19.24 23.10
C SER A 86 0.02 20.39 23.33
N GLN A 87 -0.36 21.34 24.19
CA GLN A 87 0.43 22.53 24.46
C GLN A 87 1.81 22.20 25.05
N ASP A 88 1.93 21.11 25.81
CA ASP A 88 3.17 20.61 26.37
C ASP A 88 3.99 19.76 25.39
N GLY A 89 3.45 19.49 24.17
CA GLY A 89 4.12 18.71 23.14
C GLY A 89 4.23 17.21 23.45
N LEU A 90 3.50 16.70 24.45
CA LEU A 90 3.59 15.31 24.89
C LEU A 90 2.55 14.40 24.23
N GLN A 91 1.50 14.96 23.65
CA GLN A 91 0.40 14.19 23.06
C GLN A 91 0.16 14.62 21.61
N TYR A 92 0.11 13.63 20.71
CA TYR A 92 -0.26 13.81 19.30
C TYR A 92 -1.56 13.05 19.06
N GLU A 93 -2.67 13.77 18.87
CA GLU A 93 -4.00 13.22 18.61
C GLU A 93 -4.31 13.30 17.11
N PHE A 94 -4.62 12.19 16.50
CA PHE A 94 -4.97 12.06 15.08
C PHE A 94 -6.43 11.66 14.92
N ILE A 95 -7.15 12.35 14.04
CA ILE A 95 -8.52 11.99 13.65
C ILE A 95 -8.48 11.32 12.29
N LEU A 96 -8.87 10.04 12.23
CA LEU A 96 -8.80 9.23 11.03
C LEU A 96 -9.96 9.53 10.06
N ARG A 97 -9.70 9.30 8.78
CA ARG A 97 -10.73 9.21 7.72
C ARG A 97 -11.60 7.97 7.98
N ASN A 98 -12.76 7.94 7.35
CA ASN A 98 -13.70 6.83 7.47
C ASN A 98 -13.92 6.05 6.17
N ASP A 99 -13.14 6.35 5.14
CA ASP A 99 -13.23 5.82 3.77
C ASP A 99 -11.99 5.03 3.34
N VAL A 100 -11.11 4.67 4.28
CA VAL A 100 -9.89 3.90 4.03
C VAL A 100 -10.13 2.43 4.35
N TYR A 101 -9.79 1.55 3.39
CA TYR A 101 -9.96 0.09 3.50
C TYR A 101 -8.65 -0.61 3.20
N PHE A 102 -8.40 -1.72 3.89
CA PHE A 102 -7.33 -2.65 3.52
C PHE A 102 -7.60 -3.30 2.16
N HIS A 103 -6.56 -3.79 1.51
CA HIS A 103 -6.70 -4.65 0.33
C HIS A 103 -7.51 -5.90 0.68
N ASP A 104 -8.22 -6.46 -0.32
CA ASP A 104 -8.99 -7.70 -0.14
C ASP A 104 -8.08 -8.86 0.28
N HIS A 105 -8.53 -9.67 1.23
CA HIS A 105 -7.81 -10.86 1.70
C HIS A 105 -8.77 -11.87 2.36
N GLU A 106 -8.51 -13.17 2.21
CA GLU A 106 -9.37 -14.26 2.71
C GLU A 106 -9.60 -14.24 4.23
N LYS A 107 -8.72 -13.60 5.01
CA LYS A 107 -8.88 -13.47 6.47
C LYS A 107 -9.86 -12.39 6.90
N PHE A 108 -10.29 -11.56 5.98
CA PHE A 108 -11.40 -10.63 6.23
C PHE A 108 -12.75 -11.28 5.95
N ALA A 109 -13.80 -10.76 6.57
CA ALA A 109 -15.16 -11.20 6.32
C ALA A 109 -15.51 -11.12 4.83
N ASN A 110 -15.99 -12.23 4.27
CA ASN A 110 -16.30 -12.37 2.84
C ASN A 110 -15.11 -12.08 1.89
N GLY A 111 -13.88 -12.18 2.38
CA GLY A 111 -12.67 -11.90 1.59
C GLY A 111 -12.47 -10.43 1.22
N LYS A 112 -13.26 -9.51 1.77
CA LYS A 112 -13.20 -8.08 1.46
C LYS A 112 -12.44 -7.31 2.53
N GLY A 113 -11.56 -6.42 2.08
CA GLY A 113 -10.80 -5.54 2.95
C GLY A 113 -11.73 -4.75 3.86
N ARG A 114 -11.52 -4.85 5.17
CA ARG A 114 -12.26 -4.07 6.14
C ARG A 114 -11.74 -2.65 6.26
N LYS A 115 -12.56 -1.78 6.83
CA LYS A 115 -12.18 -0.41 7.16
C LYS A 115 -11.00 -0.39 8.15
N VAL A 116 -10.11 0.58 7.96
CA VAL A 116 -9.05 0.91 8.92
C VAL A 116 -9.66 1.63 10.11
N VAL A 117 -9.25 1.24 11.30
CA VAL A 117 -9.64 1.87 12.58
C VAL A 117 -8.39 2.24 13.39
N ALA A 118 -8.56 3.09 14.40
CA ALA A 118 -7.45 3.58 15.22
C ALA A 118 -6.68 2.44 15.92
N GLN A 119 -7.37 1.36 16.29
CA GLN A 119 -6.75 0.19 16.88
C GLN A 119 -5.73 -0.50 15.97
N ASP A 120 -5.86 -0.37 14.63
CA ASP A 120 -4.88 -0.89 13.67
C ASP A 120 -3.55 -0.14 13.76
N PHE A 121 -3.59 1.17 14.01
CA PHE A 121 -2.39 1.96 14.28
C PHE A 121 -1.75 1.61 15.62
N VAL A 122 -2.55 1.40 16.68
CA VAL A 122 -2.03 0.88 17.95
C VAL A 122 -1.29 -0.43 17.75
N TYR A 123 -1.88 -1.37 17.02
CA TYR A 123 -1.23 -2.63 16.69
C TYR A 123 0.05 -2.44 15.88
N SER A 124 -0.02 -1.67 14.78
CA SER A 124 1.11 -1.48 13.87
C SER A 124 2.30 -0.82 14.56
N PHE A 125 2.06 0.18 15.40
CA PHE A 125 3.14 0.90 16.08
C PHE A 125 3.71 0.11 17.26
N ASN A 126 2.87 -0.67 17.97
CA ASN A 126 3.37 -1.61 18.97
C ASN A 126 4.31 -2.67 18.36
N ARG A 127 4.07 -3.14 17.12
CA ARG A 127 4.99 -4.04 16.42
C ARG A 127 6.39 -3.44 16.25
N LEU A 128 6.50 -2.12 16.07
CA LEU A 128 7.80 -1.48 15.89
C LEU A 128 8.64 -1.49 17.17
N ILE A 129 8.00 -1.39 18.34
CA ILE A 129 8.68 -1.38 19.65
C ILE A 129 8.72 -2.75 20.32
N ASP A 130 8.04 -3.75 19.78
CA ASP A 130 8.05 -5.13 20.27
C ASP A 130 9.41 -5.77 19.94
N THR A 131 10.15 -6.11 20.99
CA THR A 131 11.47 -6.75 20.87
C THR A 131 11.43 -8.12 20.18
N THR A 132 10.29 -8.80 20.21
CA THR A 132 10.11 -10.12 19.56
C THR A 132 9.97 -9.99 18.04
N VAL A 133 9.46 -8.88 17.55
CA VAL A 133 9.40 -8.53 16.12
C VAL A 133 10.77 -8.10 15.63
N ALA A 134 11.58 -7.45 16.49
CA ALA A 134 12.91 -6.93 16.16
C ALA A 134 12.91 -6.00 14.94
N SER A 135 11.91 -5.12 14.87
CA SER A 135 11.75 -4.16 13.77
C SER A 135 12.98 -3.26 13.62
N THR A 136 13.43 -3.07 12.38
CA THR A 136 14.47 -2.07 12.07
C THR A 136 13.98 -0.62 12.24
N GLY A 137 12.66 -0.41 12.38
CA GLY A 137 12.01 0.88 12.64
C GLY A 137 11.86 1.23 14.14
N ALA A 138 12.27 0.35 15.06
CA ALA A 138 12.10 0.56 16.51
C ALA A 138 12.69 1.90 17.03
N TRP A 139 13.74 2.40 16.41
CA TRP A 139 14.40 3.66 16.76
C TRP A 139 13.49 4.89 16.64
N LEU A 140 12.40 4.80 15.86
CA LEU A 140 11.42 5.86 15.70
C LEU A 140 10.74 6.21 17.03
N PHE A 141 10.44 5.19 17.83
CA PHE A 141 9.68 5.34 19.07
C PHE A 141 10.49 5.01 20.34
N ASN A 142 11.54 4.16 20.22
CA ASN A 142 12.39 3.83 21.36
C ASN A 142 12.89 5.10 22.06
N ASP A 143 12.76 5.12 23.39
CA ASP A 143 13.14 6.23 24.26
C ASP A 143 12.39 7.56 24.03
N LYS A 144 11.40 7.61 23.15
CA LYS A 144 10.61 8.82 22.87
C LYS A 144 9.17 8.73 23.39
N VAL A 145 8.54 7.55 23.29
CA VAL A 145 7.17 7.36 23.74
C VAL A 145 7.06 6.99 25.22
N ASP A 146 5.91 7.21 25.81
CA ASP A 146 5.60 6.75 27.16
C ASP A 146 5.73 5.21 27.25
N LYS A 147 6.29 4.71 28.34
CA LYS A 147 6.53 3.27 28.49
C LYS A 147 5.29 2.47 28.86
N THR A 148 4.32 3.13 29.49
CA THR A 148 3.12 2.47 30.01
C THR A 148 1.98 2.48 29.01
N ASN A 149 1.80 3.61 28.33
CA ASN A 149 0.72 3.80 27.34
C ASN A 149 1.25 4.60 26.13
N PRO A 150 2.11 3.99 25.28
CA PRO A 150 2.69 4.70 24.14
C PRO A 150 1.68 5.10 23.08
N PHE A 151 0.67 4.24 22.84
CA PHE A 151 -0.31 4.37 21.76
C PHE A 151 -1.70 4.02 22.27
N GLU A 152 -2.69 4.87 21.96
CA GLU A 152 -4.05 4.73 22.43
C GLU A 152 -5.06 4.93 21.29
N ALA A 153 -6.16 4.17 21.34
CA ALA A 153 -7.31 4.31 20.47
C ALA A 153 -8.58 4.41 21.34
N PRO A 154 -8.98 5.61 21.79
CA PRO A 154 -10.16 5.77 22.61
C PRO A 154 -11.48 5.43 21.87
N ASN A 155 -11.43 5.46 20.54
CA ASN A 155 -12.51 5.01 19.66
C ASN A 155 -11.94 4.66 18.27
N ASP A 156 -12.77 4.17 17.36
CA ASP A 156 -12.36 3.71 16.03
C ASP A 156 -11.71 4.79 15.15
N SER A 157 -11.95 6.06 15.42
CA SER A 157 -11.49 7.18 14.57
C SER A 157 -10.44 8.07 15.23
N THR A 158 -10.10 7.85 16.50
CA THR A 158 -9.12 8.68 17.22
C THR A 158 -7.93 7.83 17.65
N PHE A 159 -6.76 8.22 17.18
CA PHE A 159 -5.48 7.59 17.55
C PHE A 159 -4.58 8.61 18.25
N ILE A 160 -3.92 8.19 19.32
CA ILE A 160 -3.09 9.07 20.15
C ILE A 160 -1.72 8.44 20.36
N ILE A 161 -0.69 9.29 20.22
CA ILE A 161 0.70 8.96 20.60
C ILE A 161 1.05 9.74 21.84
N HIS A 162 1.52 9.08 22.88
CA HIS A 162 2.02 9.68 24.11
C HIS A 162 3.54 9.67 24.14
N LEU A 163 4.15 10.85 24.26
CA LEU A 163 5.60 11.01 24.37
C LEU A 163 6.02 11.18 25.83
N LYS A 164 7.21 10.71 26.17
CA LYS A 164 7.80 10.94 27.51
C LYS A 164 8.40 12.34 27.67
N SER A 165 8.73 13.01 26.56
CA SER A 165 9.24 14.38 26.50
C SER A 165 8.91 15.00 25.16
N PRO A 166 8.77 16.34 25.03
CA PRO A 166 8.47 16.99 23.78
C PRO A 166 9.52 16.65 22.72
N PHE A 167 9.05 16.26 21.53
CA PHE A 167 9.92 15.89 20.40
C PHE A 167 9.35 16.40 19.08
N HIS A 168 9.76 17.61 18.68
CA HIS A 168 9.23 18.30 17.50
C HIS A 168 9.35 17.52 16.18
N PRO A 169 10.42 16.72 15.91
CA PRO A 169 10.51 15.98 14.67
C PRO A 169 9.49 14.82 14.52
N MET A 170 8.72 14.47 15.56
CA MET A 170 7.82 13.31 15.59
C MET A 170 6.89 13.29 14.36
N LEU A 171 6.23 14.41 14.05
CA LEU A 171 5.27 14.45 12.94
C LEU A 171 5.93 14.12 11.59
N GLY A 172 7.14 14.64 11.34
CA GLY A 172 7.92 14.30 10.15
C GLY A 172 8.36 12.84 10.12
N MET A 173 8.68 12.26 11.26
CA MET A 173 9.06 10.84 11.34
C MET A 173 7.89 9.90 11.03
N LEU A 174 6.64 10.32 11.30
CA LEU A 174 5.44 9.55 11.00
C LEU A 174 5.15 9.44 9.50
N THR A 175 5.87 10.17 8.64
CA THR A 175 5.76 10.03 7.18
C THR A 175 6.58 8.87 6.62
N LEU A 176 7.44 8.26 7.44
CA LEU A 176 8.26 7.12 7.03
C LEU A 176 7.42 5.84 6.90
N GLN A 177 7.76 4.99 5.94
CA GLN A 177 7.04 3.75 5.64
C GLN A 177 6.92 2.79 6.81
N TYR A 178 7.84 2.83 7.77
CA TYR A 178 7.72 2.11 9.04
C TYR A 178 6.39 2.38 9.77
N CYS A 179 5.87 3.61 9.65
CA CYS A 179 4.62 4.06 10.29
C CYS A 179 3.37 3.70 9.47
N SER A 180 3.47 2.79 8.54
CA SER A 180 2.33 2.28 7.78
C SER A 180 1.42 1.40 8.63
N VAL A 181 0.11 1.47 8.34
CA VAL A 181 -0.88 0.62 9.00
C VAL A 181 -0.94 -0.76 8.36
N VAL A 182 -1.01 -1.80 9.18
CA VAL A 182 -1.16 -3.21 8.76
C VAL A 182 -2.30 -3.89 9.53
N PRO A 183 -3.02 -4.84 8.90
CA PRO A 183 -4.13 -5.56 9.55
C PRO A 183 -3.61 -6.68 10.44
N LYS A 184 -3.94 -6.62 11.74
CA LYS A 184 -3.51 -7.61 12.75
C LYS A 184 -3.80 -9.05 12.34
N GLU A 185 -5.01 -9.32 11.87
CA GLU A 185 -5.48 -10.67 11.53
C GLU A 185 -4.69 -11.30 10.38
N VAL A 186 -4.19 -10.51 9.46
CA VAL A 186 -3.36 -11.00 8.33
C VAL A 186 -1.91 -11.18 8.77
N VAL A 187 -1.38 -10.24 9.54
CA VAL A 187 -0.03 -10.36 10.10
C VAL A 187 0.08 -11.58 11.02
N ASP A 188 -0.90 -11.78 11.90
CA ASP A 188 -0.92 -12.94 12.81
C ASP A 188 -1.05 -14.27 12.03
N PHE A 189 -1.77 -14.26 10.91
CA PHE A 189 -1.94 -15.46 10.09
C PHE A 189 -0.63 -15.88 9.40
N TYR A 190 0.08 -14.93 8.81
CA TYR A 190 1.33 -15.21 8.10
C TYR A 190 2.57 -15.21 9.01
N GLY A 191 2.51 -14.55 10.15
CA GLY A 191 3.66 -14.39 11.02
C GLY A 191 4.86 -13.80 10.27
N LYS A 192 5.99 -14.52 10.25
CA LYS A 192 7.21 -14.08 9.54
C LYS A 192 7.05 -14.04 8.02
N ASP A 193 6.11 -14.79 7.46
CA ASP A 193 5.87 -14.83 6.02
C ASP A 193 5.03 -13.63 5.53
N PHE A 194 4.55 -12.77 6.44
CA PHE A 194 3.90 -11.50 6.08
C PHE A 194 4.80 -10.63 5.18
N ARG A 195 6.13 -10.78 5.31
CA ARG A 195 7.10 -10.12 4.42
C ARG A 195 6.87 -10.36 2.93
N SER A 196 6.23 -11.46 2.55
CA SER A 196 5.91 -11.82 1.16
C SER A 196 4.41 -11.81 0.84
N HIS A 197 3.57 -11.49 1.82
CA HIS A 197 2.12 -11.42 1.70
C HIS A 197 1.59 -10.05 2.17
N PRO A 198 2.06 -8.95 1.56
CA PRO A 198 1.71 -7.60 2.01
C PRO A 198 0.23 -7.32 1.78
N ILE A 199 -0.45 -6.92 2.84
CA ILE A 199 -1.83 -6.40 2.79
C ILE A 199 -1.81 -5.04 3.45
N GLY A 200 -1.96 -4.00 2.64
CA GLY A 200 -1.98 -2.60 3.07
C GLY A 200 -3.23 -1.88 2.60
N THR A 201 -3.12 -0.58 2.50
CA THR A 201 -4.18 0.35 2.07
C THR A 201 -3.82 1.11 0.81
N GLY A 202 -2.63 0.86 0.26
CA GLY A 202 -2.00 1.66 -0.79
C GLY A 202 -2.69 1.62 -2.15
N PRO A 203 -2.20 2.46 -3.10
CA PRO A 203 -2.76 2.58 -4.45
C PRO A 203 -2.58 1.32 -5.30
N PHE A 204 -1.67 0.43 -4.92
CA PHE A 204 -1.42 -0.83 -5.60
C PHE A 204 -1.50 -2.02 -4.65
N LYS A 205 -1.79 -3.20 -5.22
CA LYS A 205 -1.88 -4.50 -4.54
C LYS A 205 -0.88 -5.47 -5.13
N LEU A 206 -0.30 -6.34 -4.31
CA LEU A 206 0.60 -7.38 -4.77
C LEU A 206 -0.13 -8.38 -5.68
N VAL A 207 0.47 -8.68 -6.82
CA VAL A 207 0.08 -9.80 -7.70
C VAL A 207 1.10 -10.93 -7.57
N ARG A 208 2.39 -10.60 -7.65
CA ARG A 208 3.48 -11.58 -7.60
C ARG A 208 4.76 -10.90 -7.16
N TRP A 209 5.50 -11.57 -6.31
CA TRP A 209 6.85 -11.19 -5.97
C TRP A 209 7.78 -12.42 -6.04
N GLU A 210 8.84 -12.31 -6.80
CA GLU A 210 9.96 -13.25 -6.85
C GLU A 210 11.21 -12.50 -6.45
N GLU A 211 11.83 -12.92 -5.36
CA GLU A 211 13.02 -12.26 -4.81
C GLU A 211 14.11 -12.16 -5.90
N ASN A 212 14.74 -10.98 -5.99
CA ASN A 212 15.78 -10.65 -6.95
C ASN A 212 15.39 -10.77 -8.45
N SER A 213 14.10 -10.91 -8.75
CA SER A 213 13.58 -11.07 -10.11
C SER A 213 12.54 -10.02 -10.46
N VAL A 214 11.35 -10.09 -9.86
CA VAL A 214 10.24 -9.24 -10.26
C VAL A 214 9.27 -8.99 -9.11
N LEU A 215 8.77 -7.75 -9.03
CA LEU A 215 7.61 -7.34 -8.24
C LEU A 215 6.52 -6.88 -9.20
N ILE A 216 5.38 -7.56 -9.21
CA ILE A 216 4.22 -7.21 -10.04
C ILE A 216 3.11 -6.73 -9.12
N LEU A 217 2.68 -5.50 -9.36
CA LEU A 217 1.58 -4.85 -8.65
C LEU A 217 0.42 -4.58 -9.62
N THR A 218 -0.78 -4.51 -9.09
CA THR A 218 -1.99 -4.09 -9.81
C THR A 218 -2.66 -2.93 -9.12
N LYS A 219 -3.31 -2.06 -9.86
CA LYS A 219 -4.04 -0.89 -9.33
C LYS A 219 -5.08 -1.33 -8.30
N ASN A 220 -5.12 -0.65 -7.16
CA ASN A 220 -6.21 -0.75 -6.20
C ASN A 220 -7.34 0.16 -6.64
N THR A 221 -8.38 -0.39 -7.26
CA THR A 221 -9.54 0.36 -7.74
C THR A 221 -10.37 0.98 -6.60
N ASN A 222 -10.11 0.55 -5.36
CA ASN A 222 -10.81 1.02 -4.16
C ASN A 222 -9.94 1.98 -3.32
N TYR A 223 -8.90 2.56 -3.93
CA TYR A 223 -8.01 3.50 -3.26
C TYR A 223 -8.76 4.79 -2.92
N PHE A 224 -8.52 5.30 -1.72
CA PHE A 224 -9.28 6.44 -1.16
C PHE A 224 -8.86 7.80 -1.70
N GLU A 225 -7.62 7.95 -2.20
CA GLU A 225 -7.20 9.18 -2.87
C GLU A 225 -7.58 9.14 -4.35
N ARG A 226 -7.99 10.29 -4.87
CA ARG A 226 -8.35 10.48 -6.27
C ARG A 226 -7.56 11.67 -6.80
N ASP A 227 -7.15 11.59 -8.05
CA ASP A 227 -6.60 12.74 -8.76
C ASP A 227 -7.73 13.66 -9.27
N SER A 228 -7.35 14.76 -9.93
CA SER A 228 -8.31 15.73 -10.47
C SER A 228 -9.23 15.16 -11.57
N LEU A 229 -8.95 13.96 -12.06
CA LEU A 229 -9.72 13.28 -13.09
C LEU A 229 -10.65 12.18 -12.50
N GLY A 230 -10.56 11.86 -11.19
CA GLY A 230 -11.38 10.89 -10.46
C GLY A 230 -10.71 9.54 -10.31
#